data_202341648756f784c6b17d21fef84f9d
#
_entry.id   202341648756f784c6b17d21fef84f9d
#
_cell.length_a   1.000
_cell.length_b   1.000
_cell.length_c   1.000
_cell.angle_alpha   90.00
_cell.angle_beta   90.00
_cell.angle_gamma   90.00
#
_symmetry.space_group_name_H-M   'P 1'
#
loop_
_entity.id
_entity.type
_entity.pdbx_description
1 polymer ?
#
loop_
_entity_poly.entity_id
_entity_poly.type
_entity_poly.pdbx_seq_one_letter_code
_entity_poly.pdbx_strand_id
1 'polypeptide(L)'
;MNNIKPIETVYKGYRFRSRLEARWAVFFDALGTDWEYEPEGFELSGGKRYLPDFRVKCYGYRVFEEDSPSDLYIEVKGKITEEDLERIKEFSKEYPVLIVGNIPNSFDDFSFGFGMGDIFFSFAFVDGDYYIAIPTSHKRGKFFLMGPDYYDEEGAKRLDFALKAARQARFEWGENGAQT
;
A
#
# COMPACT_ATOMS: atom_id res chain seq x y z
N MET A 1 3.37 -26.16 7.87
CA MET A 1 2.99 -24.76 8.14
C MET A 1 1.55 -24.58 7.67
N ASN A 2 0.63 -24.18 8.56
CA ASN A 2 -0.76 -23.98 8.19
C ASN A 2 -0.85 -22.78 7.24
N ASN A 3 -1.22 -23.06 6.00
CA ASN A 3 -1.46 -22.02 5.00
C ASN A 3 -2.82 -21.39 5.36
N ILE A 4 -2.80 -20.29 6.10
CA ILE A 4 -4.03 -19.55 6.45
C ILE A 4 -4.55 -18.94 5.15
N LYS A 5 -5.72 -19.42 4.69
CA LYS A 5 -6.36 -18.86 3.50
C LYS A 5 -6.77 -17.42 3.77
N PRO A 6 -6.55 -16.50 2.82
CA PRO A 6 -7.10 -15.16 2.89
C PRO A 6 -8.62 -15.20 3.11
N ILE A 7 -9.12 -14.27 3.92
CA ILE A 7 -10.56 -14.16 4.19
C ILE A 7 -11.11 -13.01 3.36
N GLU A 8 -11.98 -13.31 2.42
CA GLU A 8 -12.69 -12.27 1.67
C GLU A 8 -13.42 -11.33 2.61
N THR A 9 -13.36 -10.05 2.30
CA THR A 9 -13.82 -8.99 3.21
C THR A 9 -14.53 -7.91 2.42
N VAL A 10 -15.68 -7.46 2.89
CA VAL A 10 -16.43 -6.35 2.28
C VAL A 10 -16.18 -5.05 3.05
N TYR A 11 -15.83 -3.99 2.32
CA TYR A 11 -15.68 -2.64 2.85
C TYR A 11 -16.09 -1.61 1.79
N LYS A 12 -16.92 -0.64 2.14
CA LYS A 12 -17.44 0.40 1.22
C LYS A 12 -17.99 -0.14 -0.12
N GLY A 13 -18.60 -1.33 -0.09
CA GLY A 13 -19.17 -1.96 -1.28
C GLY A 13 -18.17 -2.74 -2.14
N TYR A 14 -16.88 -2.63 -1.87
CA TYR A 14 -15.86 -3.46 -2.50
C TYR A 14 -15.72 -4.81 -1.79
N ARG A 15 -15.50 -5.86 -2.57
CA ARG A 15 -15.15 -7.19 -2.06
C ARG A 15 -13.65 -7.40 -2.24
N PHE A 16 -12.91 -7.31 -1.15
CA PHE A 16 -11.47 -7.54 -1.11
C PHE A 16 -11.16 -9.03 -1.00
N ARG A 17 -10.09 -9.46 -1.64
CA ARG A 17 -9.62 -10.86 -1.58
C ARG A 17 -9.06 -11.23 -0.20
N SER A 18 -8.65 -10.25 0.59
CA SER A 18 -8.14 -10.46 1.94
C SER A 18 -8.54 -9.35 2.91
N ARG A 19 -8.52 -9.67 4.22
CA ARG A 19 -8.67 -8.67 5.28
C ARG A 19 -7.53 -7.65 5.29
N LEU A 20 -6.36 -8.03 4.82
CA LEU A 20 -5.21 -7.13 4.78
C LEU A 20 -5.43 -6.03 3.74
N GLU A 21 -5.91 -6.37 2.55
CA GLU A 21 -6.29 -5.39 1.53
C GLU A 21 -7.39 -4.45 2.04
N ALA A 22 -8.45 -4.99 2.68
CA ALA A 22 -9.50 -4.16 3.27
C ALA A 22 -8.97 -3.19 4.35
N ARG A 23 -7.97 -3.59 5.14
CA ARG A 23 -7.31 -2.72 6.11
C ARG A 23 -6.49 -1.62 5.45
N TRP A 24 -5.82 -1.92 4.34
CA TRP A 24 -5.13 -0.88 3.56
C TRP A 24 -6.12 0.11 2.94
N ALA A 25 -7.30 -0.32 2.49
CA ALA A 25 -8.36 0.58 2.06
C ALA A 25 -8.80 1.53 3.19
N VAL A 26 -8.98 1.01 4.43
CA VAL A 26 -9.27 1.86 5.61
C VAL A 26 -8.13 2.84 5.89
N PHE A 27 -6.88 2.42 5.72
CA PHE A 27 -5.72 3.29 5.87
C PHE A 27 -5.76 4.46 4.88
N PHE A 28 -6.00 4.21 3.59
CA PHE A 28 -6.11 5.26 2.58
C PHE A 28 -7.25 6.21 2.86
N ASP A 29 -8.42 5.70 3.27
CA ASP A 29 -9.56 6.52 3.69
C ASP A 29 -9.22 7.44 4.87
N ALA A 30 -8.52 6.90 5.87
CA ALA A 30 -8.14 7.67 7.06
C ALA A 30 -7.10 8.76 6.74
N LEU A 31 -6.28 8.57 5.72
CA LEU A 31 -5.40 9.60 5.15
C LEU A 31 -6.14 10.60 4.27
N GLY A 32 -7.40 10.30 3.89
CA GLY A 32 -8.15 11.09 2.92
C GLY A 32 -7.66 10.94 1.49
N THR A 33 -7.02 9.81 1.17
CA THR A 33 -6.47 9.50 -0.15
C THR A 33 -7.51 8.79 -0.98
N ASP A 34 -7.78 9.29 -2.18
CA ASP A 34 -8.60 8.59 -3.16
C ASP A 34 -7.84 7.35 -3.68
N TRP A 35 -8.53 6.22 -3.71
CA TRP A 35 -8.00 4.95 -4.17
C TRP A 35 -9.00 4.19 -5.04
N GLU A 36 -8.48 3.36 -5.92
CA GLU A 36 -9.25 2.40 -6.70
C GLU A 36 -8.73 1.00 -6.40
N TYR A 37 -9.63 0.05 -6.20
CA TYR A 37 -9.31 -1.35 -5.96
C TYR A 37 -9.37 -2.15 -7.27
N GLU A 38 -8.32 -2.93 -7.55
CA GLU A 38 -8.17 -3.73 -8.78
C GLU A 38 -8.52 -2.90 -10.04
N PRO A 39 -7.85 -1.75 -10.28
CA PRO A 39 -8.29 -0.76 -11.27
C PRO A 39 -8.33 -1.33 -12.68
N GLU A 40 -7.30 -2.04 -13.09
CA GLU A 40 -7.15 -2.66 -14.41
C GLU A 40 -6.08 -3.74 -14.41
N GLY A 41 -6.23 -4.72 -15.30
CA GLY A 41 -5.25 -5.76 -15.51
C GLY A 41 -4.27 -5.40 -16.63
N PHE A 42 -3.01 -5.78 -16.45
CA PHE A 42 -1.92 -5.54 -17.38
C PHE A 42 -1.38 -6.85 -17.95
N GLU A 43 -0.90 -6.79 -19.17
CA GLU A 43 -0.17 -7.88 -19.79
C GLU A 43 1.33 -7.56 -19.75
N LEU A 44 2.09 -8.39 -19.04
CA LEU A 44 3.54 -8.31 -18.96
C LEU A 44 4.19 -9.05 -20.12
N SER A 45 5.51 -8.88 -20.30
CA SER A 45 6.25 -9.64 -21.30
C SER A 45 6.05 -11.15 -21.14
N GLY A 46 5.94 -11.84 -22.26
CA GLY A 46 5.64 -13.28 -22.26
C GLY A 46 4.17 -13.67 -21.98
N GLY A 47 3.23 -12.69 -22.04
CA GLY A 47 1.79 -12.95 -21.91
C GLY A 47 1.33 -13.22 -20.48
N LYS A 48 2.18 -12.95 -19.48
CA LYS A 48 1.78 -13.02 -18.07
C LYS A 48 0.84 -11.87 -17.73
N ARG A 49 -0.20 -12.15 -16.95
CA ARG A 49 -1.14 -11.12 -16.48
C ARG A 49 -0.77 -10.64 -15.09
N TYR A 50 -0.90 -9.35 -14.87
CA TYR A 50 -0.71 -8.68 -13.59
C TYR A 50 -1.90 -7.79 -13.26
N LEU A 51 -2.41 -7.88 -12.05
CA LEU A 51 -3.50 -7.07 -11.54
C LEU A 51 -3.07 -6.51 -10.19
N PRO A 52 -2.66 -5.23 -10.13
CA PRO A 52 -2.30 -4.58 -8.87
C PRO A 52 -3.52 -4.45 -7.96
N ASP A 53 -3.31 -4.48 -6.65
CA ASP A 53 -4.40 -4.42 -5.68
C ASP A 53 -5.05 -3.04 -5.64
N PHE A 54 -4.24 -1.95 -5.68
CA PHE A 54 -4.76 -0.59 -5.66
C PHE A 54 -4.04 0.32 -6.65
N ARG A 55 -4.71 1.42 -6.98
CA ARG A 55 -4.15 2.61 -7.61
C ARG A 55 -4.47 3.83 -6.76
N VAL A 56 -3.47 4.70 -6.52
CA VAL A 56 -3.62 6.00 -5.85
C VAL A 56 -2.91 7.08 -6.63
N LYS A 57 -3.29 8.35 -6.44
CA LYS A 57 -2.52 9.49 -6.93
C LYS A 57 -1.42 9.84 -5.93
N CYS A 58 -0.17 9.72 -6.34
CA CYS A 58 1.00 10.05 -5.54
C CYS A 58 1.57 11.41 -5.92
N TYR A 59 1.86 12.24 -4.91
CA TYR A 59 2.43 13.58 -5.01
C TYR A 59 3.80 13.59 -4.36
N GLY A 60 4.87 13.72 -5.12
CA GLY A 60 6.22 13.79 -4.56
C GLY A 60 6.84 12.43 -4.18
N TYR A 61 8.06 12.41 -4.22
CA TYR A 61 9.16 11.46 -4.13
C TYR A 61 9.94 11.48 -5.45
N ARG A 62 11.22 11.18 -5.41
CA ARG A 62 12.26 11.26 -6.48
C ARG A 62 11.80 11.16 -7.96
N VAL A 63 10.62 10.60 -8.19
CA VAL A 63 10.05 10.32 -9.53
C VAL A 63 8.80 11.16 -9.81
N PHE A 64 8.21 11.79 -8.79
CA PHE A 64 6.97 12.54 -8.91
C PHE A 64 7.20 13.99 -8.57
N GLU A 65 6.74 14.88 -9.41
CA GLU A 65 6.72 16.30 -9.11
C GLU A 65 5.61 16.62 -8.09
N GLU A 66 5.89 17.47 -7.12
CA GLU A 66 4.97 17.78 -6.00
C GLU A 66 3.62 18.34 -6.49
N ASP A 67 3.62 19.05 -7.61
CA ASP A 67 2.43 19.67 -8.19
C ASP A 67 1.79 18.84 -9.33
N SER A 68 2.41 17.74 -9.76
CA SER A 68 1.93 16.87 -10.83
C SER A 68 1.82 15.42 -10.33
N PRO A 69 0.67 15.03 -9.75
CA PRO A 69 0.52 13.68 -9.23
C PRO A 69 0.56 12.65 -10.35
N SER A 70 1.23 11.55 -10.08
CA SER A 70 1.28 10.38 -10.95
C SER A 70 0.54 9.21 -10.35
N ASP A 71 0.11 8.27 -11.18
CA ASP A 71 -0.45 7.02 -10.71
C ASP A 71 0.64 6.20 -10.02
N LEU A 72 0.34 5.74 -8.82
CA LEU A 72 1.13 4.78 -8.07
C LEU A 72 0.28 3.54 -7.86
N TYR A 73 0.77 2.42 -8.30
CA TYR A 73 0.14 1.13 -8.02
C TYR A 73 0.62 0.56 -6.71
N ILE A 74 -0.26 -0.15 -6.01
CA ILE A 74 0.06 -0.71 -4.70
C ILE A 74 -0.25 -2.20 -4.71
N GLU A 75 0.70 -2.96 -4.23
CA GLU A 75 0.62 -4.40 -4.06
C GLU A 75 0.65 -4.75 -2.57
N VAL A 76 -0.38 -5.44 -2.10
CA VAL A 76 -0.53 -5.83 -0.68
C VAL A 76 -0.12 -7.28 -0.52
N LYS A 77 0.96 -7.56 0.19
CA LYS A 77 1.47 -8.90 0.40
C LYS A 77 1.68 -9.22 1.89
N GLY A 78 0.94 -10.19 2.42
CA GLY A 78 1.25 -10.73 3.74
C GLY A 78 2.56 -11.55 3.76
N LYS A 79 2.92 -12.12 2.62
CA LYS A 79 4.19 -12.79 2.34
C LYS A 79 4.52 -12.57 0.88
N ILE A 80 5.75 -12.17 0.60
CA ILE A 80 6.23 -12.00 -0.77
C ILE A 80 7.04 -13.21 -1.22
N THR A 81 6.89 -13.60 -2.48
CA THR A 81 7.67 -14.68 -3.12
C THR A 81 8.62 -14.10 -4.17
N GLU A 82 9.61 -14.90 -4.60
CA GLU A 82 10.49 -14.49 -5.70
C GLU A 82 9.71 -14.24 -6.98
N GLU A 83 8.69 -15.07 -7.26
CA GLU A 83 7.79 -14.87 -8.42
C GLU A 83 7.00 -13.57 -8.35
N ASP A 84 6.53 -13.17 -7.15
CA ASP A 84 5.89 -11.87 -6.95
C ASP A 84 6.87 -10.74 -7.27
N LEU A 85 8.09 -10.81 -6.75
CA LEU A 85 9.12 -9.79 -6.98
C LEU A 85 9.49 -9.66 -8.46
N GLU A 86 9.64 -10.77 -9.19
CA GLU A 86 9.92 -10.75 -10.62
C GLU A 86 8.79 -10.06 -11.40
N ARG A 87 7.53 -10.39 -11.11
CA ARG A 87 6.37 -9.76 -11.75
C ARG A 87 6.28 -8.26 -11.44
N ILE A 88 6.45 -7.89 -10.18
CA ILE A 88 6.43 -6.50 -9.75
C ILE A 88 7.56 -5.72 -10.39
N LYS A 89 8.77 -6.28 -10.39
CA LYS A 89 9.94 -5.66 -11.03
C LYS A 89 9.72 -5.46 -12.52
N GLU A 90 9.11 -6.41 -13.20
CA GLU A 90 8.81 -6.26 -14.61
C GLU A 90 7.77 -5.16 -14.85
N PHE A 91 6.67 -5.16 -14.10
CA PHE A 91 5.63 -4.14 -14.18
C PHE A 91 6.17 -2.74 -13.85
N SER A 92 7.10 -2.65 -12.90
CA SER A 92 7.67 -1.38 -12.45
C SER A 92 8.58 -0.68 -13.47
N LYS A 93 8.91 -1.33 -14.57
CA LYS A 93 9.62 -0.68 -15.68
C LYS A 93 8.76 0.37 -16.40
N GLU A 94 7.44 0.24 -16.32
CA GLU A 94 6.48 1.14 -16.95
C GLU A 94 5.67 1.93 -15.91
N TYR A 95 5.39 1.32 -14.76
CA TYR A 95 4.49 1.88 -13.75
C TYR A 95 5.08 1.76 -12.35
N PRO A 96 5.16 2.83 -11.57
CA PRO A 96 5.69 2.76 -10.22
C PRO A 96 4.78 1.92 -9.32
N VAL A 97 5.38 1.07 -8.48
CA VAL A 97 4.68 0.16 -7.57
C VAL A 97 5.18 0.32 -6.15
N LEU A 98 4.28 0.46 -5.19
CA LEU A 98 4.56 0.36 -3.76
C LEU A 98 4.13 -1.01 -3.26
N ILE A 99 5.04 -1.76 -2.66
CA ILE A 99 4.70 -3.01 -1.96
C ILE A 99 4.47 -2.68 -0.49
N VAL A 100 3.34 -3.13 0.03
CA VAL A 100 2.99 -3.01 1.45
C VAL A 100 2.64 -4.37 2.04
N GLY A 101 3.05 -4.58 3.30
CA GLY A 101 2.81 -5.81 4.05
C GLY A 101 1.73 -5.65 5.12
N ASN A 102 1.98 -6.25 6.29
CA ASN A 102 1.12 -6.08 7.45
C ASN A 102 1.02 -4.61 7.86
N ILE A 103 -0.12 -4.23 8.48
CA ILE A 103 -0.31 -2.88 8.97
C ILE A 103 0.63 -2.63 10.15
N PRO A 104 1.57 -1.67 10.07
CA PRO A 104 2.48 -1.32 11.16
C PRO A 104 1.76 -0.82 12.41
N ASN A 105 2.42 -0.88 13.58
CA ASN A 105 1.83 -0.33 14.81
C ASN A 105 1.97 1.19 14.88
N SER A 106 3.05 1.73 14.30
CA SER A 106 3.35 3.15 14.31
C SER A 106 4.15 3.55 13.07
N PHE A 107 4.35 4.83 12.90
CA PHE A 107 5.28 5.38 11.90
C PHE A 107 6.70 4.82 12.06
N ASP A 108 7.18 4.66 13.31
CA ASP A 108 8.52 4.15 13.57
C ASP A 108 8.72 2.73 13.03
N ASP A 109 7.69 1.89 13.05
CA ASP A 109 7.76 0.54 12.48
C ASP A 109 8.00 0.55 10.96
N PHE A 110 7.51 1.56 10.25
CA PHE A 110 7.87 1.76 8.84
C PHE A 110 9.35 2.16 8.68
N SER A 111 9.83 3.03 9.57
CA SER A 111 11.17 3.60 9.46
C SER A 111 12.27 2.62 9.82
N PHE A 112 11.99 1.66 10.73
CA PHE A 112 12.97 0.71 11.28
C PHE A 112 12.77 -0.74 10.85
N GLY A 113 11.68 -1.05 10.12
CA GLY A 113 11.28 -2.41 9.74
C GLY A 113 12.14 -3.10 8.68
N PHE A 114 13.45 -2.84 8.65
CA PHE A 114 14.43 -3.46 7.75
C PHE A 114 14.91 -4.83 8.22
N GLY A 115 14.02 -5.70 8.63
CA GLY A 115 14.38 -7.08 8.93
C GLY A 115 13.61 -8.06 8.05
N MET A 116 14.29 -8.89 7.28
CA MET A 116 13.66 -9.91 6.42
C MET A 116 12.91 -11.02 7.18
N GLY A 117 12.45 -10.74 8.40
CA GLY A 117 11.83 -11.75 9.26
C GLY A 117 10.35 -11.58 9.56
N ASP A 118 9.90 -10.37 9.93
CA ASP A 118 8.48 -10.09 10.28
C ASP A 118 8.11 -8.66 9.87
N ILE A 119 7.61 -8.49 9.00
CA ILE A 119 7.47 -7.93 7.67
C ILE A 119 6.49 -6.77 7.69
N PHE A 120 7.01 -5.59 7.87
CA PHE A 120 6.40 -4.36 7.41
C PHE A 120 7.14 -3.94 6.12
N PHE A 121 6.58 -4.28 4.96
CA PHE A 121 7.16 -3.85 3.70
C PHE A 121 6.70 -2.44 3.39
N SER A 122 7.63 -1.61 2.97
CA SER A 122 7.32 -0.40 2.26
C SER A 122 8.44 -0.12 1.26
N PHE A 123 8.36 -0.74 0.10
CA PHE A 123 9.31 -0.56 -0.99
C PHE A 123 8.57 -0.04 -2.20
N ALA A 124 9.07 1.06 -2.78
CA ALA A 124 8.65 1.47 -4.11
C ALA A 124 9.60 0.88 -5.15
N PHE A 125 9.04 0.34 -6.22
CA PHE A 125 9.74 -0.06 -7.41
C PHE A 125 9.46 0.95 -8.51
N VAL A 126 10.51 1.46 -9.15
CA VAL A 126 10.44 2.42 -10.24
C VAL A 126 11.54 2.10 -11.25
N ASP A 127 11.22 2.06 -12.53
CA ASP A 127 12.15 1.72 -13.61
C ASP A 127 12.91 0.41 -13.39
N GLY A 128 12.29 -0.54 -12.68
CA GLY A 128 12.89 -1.83 -12.35
C GLY A 128 13.83 -1.83 -11.15
N ASP A 129 14.12 -0.67 -10.56
CA ASP A 129 14.89 -0.52 -9.31
C ASP A 129 13.97 -0.34 -8.09
N TYR A 130 14.46 -0.69 -6.91
CA TYR A 130 13.69 -0.56 -5.68
C TYR A 130 14.25 0.52 -4.76
N TYR A 131 13.35 1.18 -4.05
CA TYR A 131 13.65 2.23 -3.08
C TYR A 131 12.85 2.00 -1.81
N ILE A 132 13.44 2.39 -0.68
CA ILE A 132 12.68 2.47 0.56
C ILE A 132 11.77 3.68 0.50
N ALA A 133 10.49 3.44 0.71
CA ALA A 133 9.49 4.48 0.62
C ALA A 133 8.44 4.32 1.72
N ILE A 134 8.14 5.39 2.41
CA ILE A 134 7.18 5.43 3.50
C ILE A 134 5.95 6.20 3.00
N PRO A 135 4.76 5.56 2.98
CA PRO A 135 3.54 6.27 2.62
C PRO A 135 3.19 7.32 3.67
N THR A 136 2.80 8.50 3.23
CA THR A 136 2.43 9.60 4.13
C THR A 136 1.41 10.55 3.51
N SER A 137 0.88 11.47 4.29
CA SER A 137 -0.01 12.54 3.84
C SER A 137 0.24 13.80 4.67
N HIS A 138 1.17 14.65 4.26
CA HIS A 138 1.44 15.91 4.95
C HIS A 138 0.59 17.09 4.43
N LYS A 139 -0.11 16.94 3.32
CA LYS A 139 -1.05 17.94 2.78
C LYS A 139 -2.39 17.26 2.50
N ARG A 140 -3.40 17.56 3.30
CA ARG A 140 -4.83 17.23 3.16
C ARG A 140 -5.19 16.29 2.00
N GLY A 141 -5.24 14.99 2.24
CA GLY A 141 -5.68 13.98 1.28
C GLY A 141 -4.70 13.69 0.14
N LYS A 142 -3.56 14.36 0.08
CA LYS A 142 -2.52 14.03 -0.89
C LYS A 142 -1.65 12.91 -0.35
N PHE A 143 -1.50 11.86 -1.11
CA PHE A 143 -0.63 10.73 -0.80
C PHE A 143 0.79 11.03 -1.27
N PHE A 144 1.77 10.81 -0.41
CA PHE A 144 3.19 11.00 -0.70
C PHE A 144 3.97 9.75 -0.32
N LEU A 145 5.11 9.57 -0.98
CA LEU A 145 6.13 8.64 -0.53
C LEU A 145 7.32 9.45 0.01
N MET A 146 7.79 9.10 1.20
CA MET A 146 8.98 9.71 1.81
C MET A 146 10.13 8.72 1.85
N GLY A 147 11.35 9.24 1.70
CA GLY A 147 12.55 8.45 2.02
C GLY A 147 12.75 8.33 3.54
N PRO A 148 13.59 7.37 3.97
CA PRO A 148 13.81 7.10 5.40
C PRO A 148 14.45 8.27 6.15
N ASP A 149 15.11 9.16 5.45
CA ASP A 149 15.83 10.32 6.04
C ASP A 149 14.92 11.56 6.20
N TYR A 150 13.67 11.47 5.76
CA TYR A 150 12.73 12.59 5.85
C TYR A 150 11.77 12.36 7.01
N TYR A 151 11.74 13.30 7.96
CA TYR A 151 10.82 13.31 9.08
C TYR A 151 9.93 14.56 9.04
N ASP A 152 8.62 14.33 9.03
CA ASP A 152 7.60 15.36 9.17
C ASP A 152 6.68 14.96 10.34
N GLU A 153 6.74 15.72 11.43
CA GLU A 153 5.98 15.42 12.66
C GLU A 153 4.45 15.38 12.42
N GLU A 154 3.93 16.28 11.60
CA GLU A 154 2.51 16.28 11.27
C GLU A 154 2.13 15.08 10.39
N GLY A 155 2.97 14.76 9.42
CA GLY A 155 2.80 13.58 8.57
C GLY A 155 2.84 12.30 9.39
N ALA A 156 3.78 12.18 10.33
CA ALA A 156 3.89 11.04 11.23
C ALA A 156 2.61 10.86 12.09
N LYS A 157 2.07 11.94 12.67
CA LYS A 157 0.81 11.89 13.45
C LYS A 157 -0.39 11.45 12.61
N ARG A 158 -0.50 11.92 11.37
CA ARG A 158 -1.57 11.49 10.44
C ARG A 158 -1.41 10.03 10.06
N LEU A 159 -0.18 9.60 9.82
CA LEU A 159 0.14 8.22 9.53
C LEU A 159 -0.26 7.31 10.70
N ASP A 160 0.15 7.65 11.93
CA ASP A 160 -0.20 6.89 13.13
C ASP A 160 -1.72 6.79 13.34
N PHE A 161 -2.44 7.88 13.07
CA PHE A 161 -3.90 7.87 13.08
C PHE A 161 -4.47 6.87 12.07
N ALA A 162 -3.99 6.91 10.82
CA ALA A 162 -4.45 6.02 9.75
C ALA A 162 -4.09 4.56 10.02
N LEU A 163 -2.88 4.29 10.51
CA LEU A 163 -2.45 2.94 10.92
C LEU A 163 -3.31 2.39 12.04
N LYS A 164 -3.63 3.23 13.04
CA LYS A 164 -4.53 2.85 14.12
C LYS A 164 -5.93 2.52 13.61
N ALA A 165 -6.49 3.35 12.74
CA ALA A 165 -7.79 3.09 12.12
C ALA A 165 -7.81 1.75 11.37
N ALA A 166 -6.80 1.49 10.54
CA ALA A 166 -6.66 0.24 9.79
C ALA A 166 -6.57 -0.99 10.69
N ARG A 167 -5.79 -0.92 11.79
CA ARG A 167 -5.68 -2.03 12.76
C ARG A 167 -6.96 -2.29 13.53
N GLN A 168 -7.70 -1.24 13.87
CA GLN A 168 -8.94 -1.35 14.65
C GLN A 168 -10.14 -1.72 13.77
N ALA A 169 -10.01 -1.66 12.45
CA ALA A 169 -11.07 -2.04 11.53
C ALA A 169 -11.52 -3.48 11.77
N ARG A 170 -12.80 -3.65 12.01
CA ARG A 170 -13.46 -4.95 12.17
C ARG A 170 -14.35 -5.20 10.96
N PHE A 171 -14.20 -6.35 10.38
CA PHE A 171 -14.96 -6.78 9.21
C PHE A 171 -15.70 -8.07 9.58
N GLU A 172 -16.69 -7.98 10.45
CA GLU A 172 -17.44 -9.13 10.90
C GLU A 172 -18.71 -9.29 10.06
N TRP A 173 -18.97 -10.51 9.61
CA TRP A 173 -20.23 -10.95 9.01
C TRP A 173 -20.75 -10.15 7.82
N GLY A 174 -19.88 -9.59 6.98
CA GLY A 174 -20.27 -8.84 5.80
C GLY A 174 -20.72 -7.40 6.11
N GLU A 175 -20.51 -6.91 7.32
CA GLU A 175 -20.78 -5.54 7.67
C GLU A 175 -19.65 -4.62 7.22
N ASN A 176 -20.02 -3.46 6.72
CA ASN A 176 -19.08 -2.38 6.37
C ASN A 176 -18.36 -1.94 7.65
N GLY A 177 -17.09 -2.29 7.79
CA GLY A 177 -16.26 -1.85 8.92
C GLY A 177 -15.96 -0.39 8.84
N ALA A 178 -16.89 0.45 9.17
CA ALA A 178 -16.77 1.80 9.64
C ALA A 178 -18.15 2.45 9.68
N GLN A 179 -18.81 2.32 10.79
CA GLN A 179 -19.77 3.32 11.21
C GLN A 179 -19.43 3.66 12.65
N THR A 180 -18.75 4.73 12.84
CA THR A 180 -18.98 5.83 13.79
C THR A 180 -17.84 6.81 13.69
#